data_daf03d3ca24df1749c827472e59989aa
#
_entry.id   daf03d3ca24df1749c827472e59989aa
#
_cell.length_a   1.000
_cell.length_b   1.000
_cell.length_c   1.000
_cell.angle_alpha   90.00
_cell.angle_beta   90.00
_cell.angle_gamma   90.00
#
_symmetry.space_group_name_H-M   'P 1'
#
loop_
_entity.id
_entity.type
_entity.pdbx_description
1 polymer ?
#
loop_
_entity_poly.entity_id
_entity_poly.type
_entity_poly.pdbx_seq_one_letter_code
_entity_poly.pdbx_strand_id
1 'polypeptide(L)'
;MSQAIDTVRLVCKRGLVLAPVAALLLSVAALLLGNGLLGTLLIVGAGQEGFSSGAISAMMTFYFAGFTVGAFVLPRIIVSVGHVRTFAGFAAIASMTTLLHVTFIEPIAWMPLRMVTGLAYAGMILATESWLNAHAVPSTRGQLLSIFGVVSMGSWATGQALLNIAAPASVTLFLVVSLLISAAVVPITLLPSHPPAEVEQEPVALKDVVLVSPLAAVGVFLTGLAIGGFWGMGPTFAQRIGLDVGGISAF
;
A
#
# COMPACT_ATOMS: atom_id res chain seq x y z
N MET A 1 43.49 21.48 -0.20
CA MET A 1 42.56 21.58 -1.35
C MET A 1 41.93 20.23 -1.72
N SER A 2 42.68 19.13 -1.72
CA SER A 2 42.14 17.76 -2.00
C SER A 2 41.07 17.32 -1.00
N GLN A 3 41.28 17.42 0.30
CA GLN A 3 40.31 17.01 1.31
C GLN A 3 38.98 17.77 1.27
N ALA A 4 38.98 19.06 0.91
CA ALA A 4 37.75 19.83 0.76
C ALA A 4 36.93 19.37 -0.46
N ILE A 5 37.60 18.99 -1.55
CA ILE A 5 36.95 18.44 -2.76
C ILE A 5 36.35 17.06 -2.47
N ASP A 6 37.03 16.22 -1.70
CA ASP A 6 36.53 14.90 -1.30
C ASP A 6 35.34 15.00 -0.32
N THR A 7 35.36 15.97 0.59
CA THR A 7 34.23 16.25 1.49
C THR A 7 33.00 16.74 0.73
N VAL A 8 33.19 17.66 -0.24
CA VAL A 8 32.09 18.14 -1.10
C VAL A 8 31.53 17.02 -1.96
N ARG A 9 32.38 16.14 -2.54
CA ARG A 9 31.96 14.98 -3.28
C ARG A 9 31.18 13.98 -2.43
N LEU A 10 31.58 13.76 -1.18
CA LEU A 10 30.88 12.90 -0.22
C LEU A 10 29.52 13.46 0.17
N VAL A 11 29.42 14.76 0.41
CA VAL A 11 28.15 15.45 0.73
C VAL A 11 27.21 15.44 -0.50
N CYS A 12 27.72 15.73 -1.69
CA CYS A 12 26.95 15.60 -2.94
C CYS A 12 26.50 14.16 -3.19
N LYS A 13 27.36 13.16 -3.01
CA LYS A 13 26.98 11.74 -3.16
C LYS A 13 25.93 11.32 -2.12
N ARG A 14 26.05 11.77 -0.87
CA ARG A 14 25.04 11.51 0.19
C ARG A 14 23.71 12.21 -0.13
N GLY A 15 23.74 13.44 -0.59
CA GLY A 15 22.53 14.17 -1.01
C GLY A 15 21.84 13.52 -2.22
N LEU A 16 22.63 13.01 -3.17
CA LEU A 16 22.10 12.34 -4.38
C LEU A 16 21.42 11.00 -4.06
N VAL A 17 21.84 10.31 -2.99
CA VAL A 17 21.24 9.02 -2.56
C VAL A 17 20.03 9.26 -1.67
N LEU A 18 20.00 10.34 -0.89
CA LEU A 18 18.89 10.65 0.03
C LEU A 18 17.62 11.13 -0.70
N ALA A 19 17.77 11.88 -1.80
CA ALA A 19 16.63 12.44 -2.52
C ALA A 19 15.70 11.37 -3.14
N PRO A 20 16.19 10.32 -3.83
CA PRO A 20 15.33 9.25 -4.33
C PRO A 20 14.63 8.45 -3.21
N VAL A 21 15.32 8.20 -2.09
CA VAL A 21 14.72 7.53 -0.93
C VAL A 21 13.63 8.39 -0.30
N ALA A 22 13.86 9.69 -0.12
CA ALA A 22 12.87 10.62 0.40
C ALA A 22 11.63 10.72 -0.52
N ALA A 23 11.84 10.79 -1.84
CA ALA A 23 10.74 10.80 -2.78
C ALA A 23 9.91 9.51 -2.73
N LEU A 24 10.57 8.36 -2.64
CA LEU A 24 9.90 7.08 -2.46
C LEU A 24 9.08 7.04 -1.17
N LEU A 25 9.66 7.47 -0.05
CA LEU A 25 8.96 7.52 1.24
C LEU A 25 7.76 8.47 1.22
N LEU A 26 7.87 9.63 0.54
CA LEU A 26 6.75 10.54 0.33
C LEU A 26 5.65 9.91 -0.54
N SER A 27 6.03 9.21 -1.59
CA SER A 27 5.09 8.46 -2.43
C SER A 27 4.36 7.39 -1.64
N VAL A 28 5.07 6.62 -0.82
CA VAL A 28 4.50 5.60 0.07
C VAL A 28 3.59 6.23 1.12
N ALA A 29 4.00 7.35 1.72
CA ALA A 29 3.19 8.04 2.70
C ALA A 29 1.85 8.48 2.11
N ALA A 30 1.86 9.14 0.96
CA ALA A 30 0.63 9.57 0.28
C ALA A 30 -0.25 8.36 -0.13
N LEU A 31 0.36 7.30 -0.66
CA LEU A 31 -0.32 6.07 -1.03
C LEU A 31 -1.03 5.43 0.18
N LEU A 32 -0.33 5.28 1.29
CA LEU A 32 -0.85 4.58 2.48
C LEU A 32 -1.81 5.44 3.29
N LEU A 33 -1.69 6.78 3.26
CA LEU A 33 -2.75 7.68 3.70
C LEU A 33 -4.06 7.40 2.95
N GLY A 34 -4.00 7.33 1.63
CA GLY A 34 -5.16 7.00 0.79
C GLY A 34 -5.72 5.60 1.08
N ASN A 35 -4.86 4.59 1.27
CA ASN A 35 -5.28 3.22 1.57
C ASN A 35 -5.94 3.09 2.94
N GLY A 36 -5.36 3.73 3.97
CA GLY A 36 -5.91 3.75 5.32
C GLY A 36 -7.31 4.36 5.36
N LEU A 37 -7.50 5.49 4.67
CA LEU A 37 -8.82 6.11 4.54
C LEU A 37 -9.77 5.21 3.74
N LEU A 38 -9.39 4.71 2.57
CA LEU A 38 -10.25 3.92 1.69
C LEU A 38 -10.75 2.64 2.35
N GLY A 39 -9.87 1.94 3.08
CA GLY A 39 -10.22 0.68 3.74
C GLY A 39 -11.39 0.85 4.72
N THR A 40 -11.28 1.81 5.63
CA THR A 40 -12.30 2.10 6.65
C THR A 40 -13.52 2.77 6.02
N LEU A 41 -13.31 3.70 5.07
CA LEU A 41 -14.39 4.39 4.35
C LEU A 41 -15.37 3.41 3.69
N LEU A 42 -14.85 2.40 2.99
CA LEU A 42 -15.69 1.43 2.28
C LEU A 42 -16.47 0.53 3.24
N ILE A 43 -15.89 0.16 4.38
CA ILE A 43 -16.60 -0.66 5.38
C ILE A 43 -17.71 0.16 6.03
N VAL A 44 -17.40 1.39 6.46
CA VAL A 44 -18.38 2.27 7.12
C VAL A 44 -19.47 2.69 6.13
N GLY A 45 -19.08 3.09 4.91
CA GLY A 45 -20.01 3.47 3.85
C GLY A 45 -20.94 2.32 3.45
N ALA A 46 -20.41 1.10 3.26
CA ALA A 46 -21.22 -0.07 2.96
C ALA A 46 -22.24 -0.36 4.07
N GLY A 47 -21.86 -0.17 5.34
CA GLY A 47 -22.78 -0.30 6.47
C GLY A 47 -23.90 0.74 6.44
N GLN A 48 -23.61 1.99 6.09
CA GLN A 48 -24.60 3.08 5.95
C GLN A 48 -25.54 2.86 4.75
N GLU A 49 -25.04 2.28 3.66
CA GLU A 49 -25.82 1.91 2.47
C GLU A 49 -26.62 0.60 2.68
N GLY A 50 -26.60 0.03 3.88
CA GLY A 50 -27.39 -1.16 4.24
C GLY A 50 -26.84 -2.48 3.67
N PHE A 51 -25.58 -2.55 3.30
CA PHE A 51 -24.98 -3.80 2.86
C PHE A 51 -24.97 -4.83 3.98
N SER A 52 -25.28 -6.08 3.66
CA SER A 52 -25.21 -7.15 4.64
C SER A 52 -23.75 -7.37 5.10
N SER A 53 -23.59 -7.86 6.33
CA SER A 53 -22.24 -8.20 6.85
C SER A 53 -21.52 -9.23 5.97
N GLY A 54 -22.28 -10.14 5.33
CA GLY A 54 -21.73 -11.09 4.35
C GLY A 54 -21.16 -10.39 3.12
N ALA A 55 -21.85 -9.37 2.59
CA ALA A 55 -21.38 -8.58 1.47
C ALA A 55 -20.10 -7.79 1.82
N ILE A 56 -20.05 -7.16 3.01
CA ILE A 56 -18.87 -6.44 3.50
C ILE A 56 -17.68 -7.41 3.66
N SER A 57 -17.90 -8.59 4.24
CA SER A 57 -16.85 -9.62 4.36
C SER A 57 -16.36 -10.10 2.99
N ALA A 58 -17.28 -10.30 2.03
CA ALA A 58 -16.92 -10.69 0.67
C ALA A 58 -16.06 -9.62 0.00
N MET A 59 -16.40 -8.34 0.11
CA MET A 59 -15.60 -7.23 -0.43
C MET A 59 -14.16 -7.26 0.11
N MET A 60 -13.96 -7.52 1.40
CA MET A 60 -12.63 -7.64 1.98
C MET A 60 -11.90 -8.89 1.48
N THR A 61 -12.60 -10.01 1.33
CA THR A 61 -12.05 -11.22 0.73
C THR A 61 -11.58 -10.98 -0.69
N PHE A 62 -12.35 -10.28 -1.52
CA PHE A 62 -11.97 -9.91 -2.89
C PHE A 62 -10.75 -8.99 -2.91
N TYR A 63 -10.63 -8.04 -1.97
CA TYR A 63 -9.43 -7.20 -1.86
C TYR A 63 -8.17 -8.04 -1.59
N PHE A 64 -8.21 -8.91 -0.59
CA PHE A 64 -7.06 -9.77 -0.27
C PHE A 64 -6.79 -10.82 -1.36
N ALA A 65 -7.81 -11.31 -2.04
CA ALA A 65 -7.65 -12.19 -3.20
C ALA A 65 -6.90 -11.47 -4.33
N GLY A 66 -7.28 -10.23 -4.66
CA GLY A 66 -6.60 -9.40 -5.64
C GLY A 66 -5.14 -9.11 -5.24
N PHE A 67 -4.90 -8.78 -3.97
CA PHE A 67 -3.57 -8.57 -3.43
C PHE A 67 -2.70 -9.83 -3.55
N THR A 68 -3.27 -10.99 -3.21
CA THR A 68 -2.59 -12.30 -3.34
C THR A 68 -2.25 -12.64 -4.79
N VAL A 69 -3.21 -12.48 -5.72
CA VAL A 69 -2.95 -12.66 -7.16
C VAL A 69 -1.84 -11.73 -7.61
N GLY A 70 -1.85 -10.49 -7.13
CA GLY A 70 -0.80 -9.51 -7.40
C GLY A 70 0.59 -10.02 -7.00
N ALA A 71 0.75 -10.62 -5.84
CA ALA A 71 2.03 -11.13 -5.36
C ALA A 71 2.67 -12.15 -6.32
N PHE A 72 1.86 -12.91 -7.07
CA PHE A 72 2.36 -13.90 -8.03
C PHE A 72 2.58 -13.33 -9.45
N VAL A 73 1.77 -12.38 -9.87
CA VAL A 73 1.78 -11.88 -11.26
C VAL A 73 2.73 -10.67 -11.41
N LEU A 74 2.74 -9.78 -10.41
CA LEU A 74 3.40 -8.48 -10.52
C LEU A 74 4.92 -8.50 -10.54
N PRO A 75 5.65 -9.46 -9.95
CA PRO A 75 7.10 -9.53 -10.08
C PRO A 75 7.56 -9.53 -11.55
N ARG A 76 6.85 -10.28 -12.42
CA ARG A 76 7.15 -10.32 -13.86
C ARG A 76 6.91 -8.97 -14.54
N ILE A 77 5.85 -8.27 -14.15
CA ILE A 77 5.52 -6.94 -14.68
C ILE A 77 6.57 -5.93 -14.25
N ILE A 78 6.99 -5.94 -12.98
CA ILE A 78 8.02 -5.02 -12.47
C ILE A 78 9.35 -5.21 -13.23
N VAL A 79 9.76 -6.45 -13.48
CA VAL A 79 10.99 -6.74 -14.25
C VAL A 79 10.87 -6.24 -15.69
N SER A 80 9.73 -6.43 -16.35
CA SER A 80 9.57 -6.05 -17.77
C SER A 80 9.30 -4.56 -18.00
N VAL A 81 8.57 -3.91 -17.08
CA VAL A 81 8.10 -2.52 -17.23
C VAL A 81 8.96 -1.53 -16.43
N GLY A 82 9.53 -2.00 -15.32
CA GLY A 82 10.29 -1.20 -14.35
C GLY A 82 9.42 -0.69 -13.19
N HIS A 83 10.09 -0.39 -12.07
CA HIS A 83 9.45 -0.05 -10.79
C HIS A 83 8.55 1.19 -10.86
N VAL A 84 9.07 2.30 -11.39
CA VAL A 84 8.36 3.59 -11.45
C VAL A 84 7.12 3.52 -12.34
N ARG A 85 7.26 2.91 -13.53
CA ARG A 85 6.13 2.77 -14.46
C ARG A 85 5.05 1.83 -13.91
N THR A 86 5.46 0.74 -13.25
CA THR A 86 4.53 -0.18 -12.57
C THR A 86 3.78 0.55 -11.47
N PHE A 87 4.49 1.29 -10.61
CA PHE A 87 3.86 2.09 -9.55
C PHE A 87 2.85 3.09 -10.13
N ALA A 88 3.22 3.87 -11.13
CA ALA A 88 2.36 4.88 -11.73
C ALA A 88 1.11 4.27 -12.41
N GLY A 89 1.28 3.18 -13.14
CA GLY A 89 0.17 2.47 -13.78
C GLY A 89 -0.84 1.93 -12.78
N PHE A 90 -0.37 1.28 -11.72
CA PHE A 90 -1.27 0.75 -10.68
C PHE A 90 -1.86 1.85 -9.80
N ALA A 91 -1.16 2.97 -9.58
CA ALA A 91 -1.74 4.13 -8.91
C ALA A 91 -2.91 4.73 -9.72
N ALA A 92 -2.77 4.83 -11.05
CA ALA A 92 -3.87 5.26 -11.91
C ALA A 92 -5.08 4.30 -11.81
N ILE A 93 -4.85 2.98 -11.86
CA ILE A 93 -5.91 1.98 -11.69
C ILE A 93 -6.59 2.12 -10.32
N ALA A 94 -5.81 2.23 -9.23
CA ALA A 94 -6.36 2.38 -7.88
C ALA A 94 -7.17 3.69 -7.72
N SER A 95 -6.71 4.79 -8.30
CA SER A 95 -7.43 6.06 -8.31
C SER A 95 -8.77 5.95 -9.07
N MET A 96 -8.76 5.32 -10.25
CA MET A 96 -9.98 5.08 -11.03
C MET A 96 -10.98 4.17 -10.30
N THR A 97 -10.51 3.04 -9.76
CA THR A 97 -11.39 2.14 -9.01
C THR A 97 -11.99 2.79 -7.77
N THR A 98 -11.25 3.69 -7.11
CA THR A 98 -11.77 4.47 -5.98
C THR A 98 -12.98 5.31 -6.41
N LEU A 99 -12.90 6.00 -7.53
CA LEU A 99 -14.01 6.82 -8.04
C LEU A 99 -15.20 5.96 -8.54
N LEU A 100 -14.91 4.78 -9.08
CA LEU A 100 -15.97 3.85 -9.51
C LEU A 100 -16.81 3.33 -8.33
N HIS A 101 -16.26 3.23 -7.12
CA HIS A 101 -17.05 2.86 -5.93
C HIS A 101 -18.15 3.88 -5.63
N VAL A 102 -17.93 5.16 -5.88
CA VAL A 102 -18.96 6.22 -5.70
C VAL A 102 -20.03 6.13 -6.79
N THR A 103 -19.65 5.72 -8.00
CA THR A 103 -20.56 5.68 -9.14
C THR A 103 -21.51 4.47 -9.07
N PHE A 104 -21.03 3.35 -8.56
CA PHE A 104 -21.78 2.08 -8.50
C PHE A 104 -21.90 1.62 -7.05
N ILE A 105 -22.94 2.10 -6.33
CA ILE A 105 -23.14 1.79 -4.90
C ILE A 105 -23.95 0.48 -4.78
N GLU A 106 -23.32 -0.63 -5.20
CA GLU A 106 -23.92 -1.97 -5.12
C GLU A 106 -22.86 -3.02 -4.71
N PRO A 107 -23.20 -4.01 -3.84
CA PRO A 107 -22.25 -5.03 -3.40
C PRO A 107 -21.59 -5.80 -4.56
N ILE A 108 -22.37 -6.15 -5.60
CA ILE A 108 -21.87 -6.89 -6.78
C ILE A 108 -20.83 -6.07 -7.54
N ALA A 109 -20.98 -4.77 -7.64
CA ALA A 109 -20.01 -3.89 -8.29
C ALA A 109 -18.77 -3.66 -7.41
N TRP A 110 -18.95 -3.53 -6.09
CA TRP A 110 -17.84 -3.27 -5.19
C TRP A 110 -16.89 -4.46 -5.03
N MET A 111 -17.36 -5.70 -5.11
CA MET A 111 -16.50 -6.90 -5.03
C MET A 111 -15.38 -6.91 -6.08
N PRO A 112 -15.67 -6.86 -7.42
CA PRO A 112 -14.62 -6.84 -8.43
C PRO A 112 -13.76 -5.57 -8.36
N LEU A 113 -14.33 -4.41 -8.03
CA LEU A 113 -13.56 -3.18 -7.82
C LEU A 113 -12.56 -3.36 -6.67
N ARG A 114 -12.94 -4.00 -5.57
CA ARG A 114 -12.03 -4.31 -4.46
C ARG A 114 -10.93 -5.28 -4.87
N MET A 115 -11.23 -6.29 -5.70
CA MET A 115 -10.21 -7.20 -6.23
C MET A 115 -9.17 -6.45 -7.08
N VAL A 116 -9.62 -5.58 -7.98
CA VAL A 116 -8.74 -4.74 -8.81
C VAL A 116 -7.94 -3.77 -7.93
N THR A 117 -8.57 -3.17 -6.93
CA THR A 117 -7.89 -2.29 -5.96
C THR A 117 -6.80 -3.06 -5.20
N GLY A 118 -7.10 -4.26 -4.71
CA GLY A 118 -6.13 -5.10 -4.01
C GLY A 118 -4.92 -5.45 -4.88
N LEU A 119 -5.17 -5.85 -6.12
CA LEU A 119 -4.12 -6.09 -7.12
C LEU A 119 -3.26 -4.83 -7.35
N ALA A 120 -3.90 -3.67 -7.48
CA ALA A 120 -3.19 -2.41 -7.74
C ALA A 120 -2.31 -2.02 -6.54
N TYR A 121 -2.81 -2.13 -5.31
CA TYR A 121 -2.01 -1.87 -4.10
C TYR A 121 -0.85 -2.87 -3.96
N ALA A 122 -1.05 -4.16 -4.25
CA ALA A 122 0.04 -5.13 -4.29
C ALA A 122 1.14 -4.71 -5.26
N GLY A 123 0.78 -4.20 -6.44
CA GLY A 123 1.74 -3.71 -7.44
C GLY A 123 2.56 -2.53 -6.96
N MET A 124 1.91 -1.55 -6.35
CA MET A 124 2.58 -0.36 -5.82
C MET A 124 3.51 -0.69 -4.65
N ILE A 125 3.05 -1.49 -3.70
CA ILE A 125 3.84 -1.90 -2.53
C ILE A 125 5.03 -2.74 -2.96
N LEU A 126 4.82 -3.75 -3.81
CA LEU A 126 5.89 -4.63 -4.29
C LEU A 126 6.94 -3.85 -5.10
N ALA A 127 6.52 -2.93 -5.98
CA ALA A 127 7.44 -2.07 -6.71
C ALA A 127 8.28 -1.20 -5.77
N THR A 128 7.67 -0.67 -4.71
CA THR A 128 8.34 0.16 -3.70
C THR A 128 9.34 -0.64 -2.88
N GLU A 129 8.92 -1.78 -2.33
CA GLU A 129 9.77 -2.64 -1.50
C GLU A 129 10.95 -3.21 -2.30
N SER A 130 10.70 -3.65 -3.51
CA SER A 130 11.74 -4.14 -4.42
C SER A 130 12.77 -3.04 -4.73
N TRP A 131 12.31 -1.82 -5.06
CA TRP A 131 13.19 -0.69 -5.29
C TRP A 131 14.00 -0.32 -4.05
N LEU A 132 13.35 -0.27 -2.88
CA LEU A 132 14.00 0.03 -1.61
C LEU A 132 15.09 -0.99 -1.26
N ASN A 133 14.78 -2.28 -1.41
CA ASN A 133 15.73 -3.36 -1.16
C ASN A 133 16.94 -3.31 -2.12
N ALA A 134 16.72 -2.97 -3.38
CA ALA A 134 17.79 -2.87 -4.37
C ALA A 134 18.76 -1.69 -4.11
N HIS A 135 18.29 -0.63 -3.45
CA HIS A 135 19.12 0.54 -3.11
C HIS A 135 19.68 0.49 -1.69
N ALA A 136 19.25 -0.45 -0.86
CA ALA A 136 19.71 -0.61 0.50
C ALA A 136 21.09 -1.27 0.55
N VAL A 137 22.09 -0.55 1.08
CA VAL A 137 23.38 -1.17 1.37
C VAL A 137 23.31 -1.98 2.68
N PRO A 138 24.05 -3.09 2.81
CA PRO A 138 23.94 -4.00 3.97
C PRO A 138 24.03 -3.30 5.33
N SER A 139 24.90 -2.29 5.47
CA SER A 139 25.13 -1.55 6.72
C SER A 139 23.98 -0.64 7.14
N THR A 140 23.12 -0.20 6.23
CA THR A 140 22.00 0.74 6.50
C THR A 140 20.63 0.15 6.20
N ARG A 141 20.58 -1.09 5.67
CA ARG A 141 19.32 -1.75 5.25
C ARG A 141 18.29 -1.82 6.39
N GLY A 142 18.73 -2.21 7.60
CA GLY A 142 17.84 -2.28 8.76
C GLY A 142 17.23 -0.93 9.13
N GLN A 143 18.04 0.14 9.11
CA GLN A 143 17.58 1.49 9.40
C GLN A 143 16.58 1.97 8.33
N LEU A 144 16.86 1.73 7.05
CA LEU A 144 16.00 2.12 5.95
C LEU A 144 14.63 1.42 6.01
N LEU A 145 14.64 0.11 6.28
CA LEU A 145 13.40 -0.67 6.46
C LEU A 145 12.61 -0.23 7.70
N SER A 146 13.30 0.16 8.79
CA SER A 146 12.63 0.69 9.97
C SER A 146 11.94 2.03 9.68
N ILE A 147 12.60 2.95 8.97
CA ILE A 147 12.00 4.23 8.56
C ILE A 147 10.79 3.98 7.65
N PHE A 148 10.93 3.06 6.67
CA PHE A 148 9.82 2.66 5.81
C PHE A 148 8.64 2.12 6.62
N GLY A 149 8.89 1.27 7.61
CA GLY A 149 7.85 0.73 8.49
C GLY A 149 7.12 1.82 9.30
N VAL A 150 7.88 2.75 9.91
CA VAL A 150 7.31 3.88 10.66
C VAL A 150 6.46 4.79 9.75
N VAL A 151 6.98 5.16 8.57
CA VAL A 151 6.25 5.96 7.59
C VAL A 151 4.99 5.23 7.14
N SER A 152 5.07 3.93 6.86
CA SER A 152 3.94 3.12 6.40
C SER A 152 2.83 3.03 7.45
N MET A 153 3.15 2.64 8.68
CA MET A 153 2.17 2.51 9.75
C MET A 153 1.59 3.87 10.17
N GLY A 154 2.45 4.89 10.29
CA GLY A 154 2.01 6.25 10.63
C GLY A 154 1.09 6.85 9.58
N SER A 155 1.40 6.65 8.30
CA SER A 155 0.55 7.12 7.19
C SER A 155 -0.79 6.38 7.16
N TRP A 156 -0.79 5.07 7.36
CA TRP A 156 -2.02 4.30 7.39
C TRP A 156 -2.93 4.74 8.54
N ALA A 157 -2.41 4.84 9.77
CA ALA A 157 -3.17 5.31 10.93
C ALA A 157 -3.71 6.74 10.74
N THR A 158 -2.87 7.65 10.20
CA THR A 158 -3.31 9.02 9.88
C THR A 158 -4.38 9.00 8.80
N GLY A 159 -4.25 8.13 7.80
CA GLY A 159 -5.26 7.93 6.76
C GLY A 159 -6.63 7.56 7.32
N GLN A 160 -6.69 6.65 8.29
CA GLN A 160 -7.94 6.30 8.97
C GLN A 160 -8.55 7.51 9.70
N ALA A 161 -7.73 8.34 10.34
CA ALA A 161 -8.20 9.55 11.02
C ALA A 161 -8.84 10.57 10.04
N LEU A 162 -8.47 10.57 8.75
CA LEU A 162 -9.09 11.41 7.73
C LEU A 162 -10.57 11.08 7.50
N LEU A 163 -11.07 9.93 7.96
CA LEU A 163 -12.49 9.62 7.90
C LEU A 163 -13.37 10.66 8.62
N ASN A 164 -12.78 11.39 9.59
CA ASN A 164 -13.49 12.39 10.38
C ASN A 164 -13.64 13.77 9.70
N ILE A 165 -13.03 13.99 8.54
CA ILE A 165 -13.09 15.31 7.85
C ILE A 165 -14.40 15.54 7.08
N ALA A 166 -15.16 14.48 6.76
CA ALA A 166 -16.43 14.57 6.07
C ALA A 166 -17.30 13.33 6.39
N ALA A 167 -18.59 13.39 6.04
CA ALA A 167 -19.46 12.23 6.20
C ALA A 167 -18.98 11.04 5.34
N PRO A 168 -18.97 9.80 5.87
CA PRO A 168 -18.48 8.63 5.12
C PRO A 168 -19.24 8.35 3.81
N ALA A 169 -20.51 8.74 3.71
CA ALA A 169 -21.30 8.63 2.47
C ALA A 169 -20.98 9.73 1.46
N SER A 170 -20.09 10.70 1.79
CA SER A 170 -19.81 11.82 0.89
C SER A 170 -18.81 11.46 -0.20
N VAL A 171 -19.03 11.97 -1.39
CA VAL A 171 -18.08 11.90 -2.52
C VAL A 171 -16.71 12.49 -2.15
N THR A 172 -16.68 13.45 -1.23
CA THR A 172 -15.47 14.18 -0.81
C THR A 172 -14.36 13.25 -0.35
N LEU A 173 -14.67 12.23 0.47
CA LEU A 173 -13.65 11.30 0.97
C LEU A 173 -13.05 10.42 -0.15
N PHE A 174 -13.87 10.01 -1.10
CA PHE A 174 -13.38 9.26 -2.27
C PHE A 174 -12.49 10.14 -3.17
N LEU A 175 -12.84 11.43 -3.32
CA LEU A 175 -11.98 12.38 -4.03
C LEU A 175 -10.64 12.57 -3.30
N VAL A 176 -10.65 12.70 -1.98
CA VAL A 176 -9.41 12.80 -1.18
C VAL A 176 -8.54 11.56 -1.37
N VAL A 177 -9.11 10.35 -1.32
CA VAL A 177 -8.36 9.10 -1.59
C VAL A 177 -7.76 9.11 -2.99
N SER A 178 -8.56 9.42 -4.01
CA SER A 178 -8.11 9.47 -5.40
C SER A 178 -6.99 10.49 -5.61
N LEU A 179 -7.09 11.67 -4.98
CA LEU A 179 -6.06 12.71 -5.02
C LEU A 179 -4.77 12.26 -4.31
N LEU A 180 -4.87 11.62 -3.14
CA LEU A 180 -3.70 11.09 -2.41
C LEU A 180 -2.97 10.02 -3.22
N ILE A 181 -3.70 9.08 -3.83
CA ILE A 181 -3.12 8.04 -4.70
C ILE A 181 -2.45 8.68 -5.92
N SER A 182 -3.09 9.65 -6.56
CA SER A 182 -2.54 10.36 -7.71
C SER A 182 -1.31 11.20 -7.32
N ALA A 183 -1.36 11.89 -6.18
CA ALA A 183 -0.23 12.65 -5.64
C ALA A 183 0.97 11.77 -5.28
N ALA A 184 0.74 10.51 -4.90
CA ALA A 184 1.80 9.55 -4.61
C ALA A 184 2.71 9.28 -5.83
N VAL A 185 2.22 9.48 -7.06
CA VAL A 185 3.01 9.31 -8.28
C VAL A 185 4.03 10.43 -8.49
N VAL A 186 3.72 11.65 -8.03
CA VAL A 186 4.50 12.84 -8.34
C VAL A 186 5.95 12.76 -7.83
N PRO A 187 6.23 12.45 -6.55
CA PRO A 187 7.60 12.44 -6.06
C PRO A 187 8.48 11.39 -6.76
N ILE A 188 7.93 10.19 -7.02
CA ILE A 188 8.69 9.09 -7.61
C ILE A 188 8.99 9.30 -9.10
N THR A 189 8.16 10.06 -9.81
CA THR A 189 8.32 10.31 -11.25
C THR A 189 9.19 11.53 -11.58
N LEU A 190 9.25 12.50 -10.66
CA LEU A 190 10.00 13.74 -10.90
C LEU A 190 11.50 13.64 -10.59
N LEU A 191 11.91 12.62 -9.83
CA LEU A 191 13.33 12.44 -9.55
C LEU A 191 13.98 11.48 -10.54
N PRO A 192 15.23 11.79 -10.98
CA PRO A 192 16.00 10.87 -11.81
C PRO A 192 16.24 9.58 -11.01
N SER A 193 15.51 8.53 -11.29
CA SER A 193 15.78 7.22 -10.74
C SER A 193 16.68 6.46 -11.68
N HIS A 194 17.87 6.14 -11.24
CA HIS A 194 18.64 5.11 -11.91
C HIS A 194 17.92 3.78 -11.64
N PRO A 195 17.54 3.02 -12.68
CA PRO A 195 16.99 1.70 -12.43
C PRO A 195 17.99 0.93 -11.58
N PRO A 196 17.52 0.18 -10.56
CA PRO A 196 18.39 -0.72 -9.82
C PRO A 196 19.13 -1.62 -10.82
N ALA A 197 20.40 -1.93 -10.56
CA ALA A 197 21.08 -2.97 -11.32
C ALA A 197 20.19 -4.22 -11.28
N GLU A 198 19.99 -4.84 -12.43
CA GLU A 198 19.22 -6.06 -12.54
C GLU A 198 19.86 -7.10 -11.60
N VAL A 199 19.26 -7.27 -10.44
CA VAL A 199 19.58 -8.42 -9.58
C VAL A 199 18.80 -9.57 -10.21
N GLU A 200 19.49 -10.49 -10.85
CA GLU A 200 18.90 -11.77 -11.25
C GLU A 200 18.31 -12.42 -9.98
N GLN A 201 17.02 -12.23 -9.78
CA GLN A 201 16.29 -12.91 -8.72
C GLN A 201 15.88 -14.26 -9.28
N GLU A 202 16.55 -15.31 -8.86
CA GLU A 202 16.04 -16.65 -9.11
C GLU A 202 14.66 -16.79 -8.45
N PRO A 203 13.64 -17.22 -9.21
CA PRO A 203 12.30 -17.38 -8.65
C PRO A 203 12.31 -18.51 -7.61
N VAL A 204 12.22 -18.14 -6.34
CA VAL A 204 12.10 -19.10 -5.25
C VAL A 204 10.69 -19.68 -5.25
N ALA A 205 10.56 -20.99 -5.44
CA ALA A 205 9.26 -21.63 -5.38
C ALA A 205 8.72 -21.65 -3.94
N LEU A 206 7.43 -21.39 -3.77
CA LEU A 206 6.78 -21.37 -2.45
C LEU A 206 7.02 -22.67 -1.66
N LYS A 207 7.04 -23.83 -2.35
CA LYS A 207 7.35 -25.12 -1.76
C LYS A 207 8.73 -25.14 -1.09
N ASP A 208 9.72 -24.48 -1.68
CA ASP A 208 11.10 -24.49 -1.17
C ASP A 208 11.19 -23.65 0.10
N VAL A 209 10.47 -22.52 0.15
CA VAL A 209 10.33 -21.70 1.37
C VAL A 209 9.71 -22.50 2.52
N VAL A 210 8.62 -23.23 2.25
CA VAL A 210 7.94 -24.07 3.24
C VAL A 210 8.83 -25.22 3.71
N LEU A 211 9.59 -25.83 2.80
CA LEU A 211 10.49 -26.95 3.15
C LEU A 211 11.71 -26.50 3.96
N VAL A 212 12.26 -25.32 3.66
CA VAL A 212 13.43 -24.76 4.39
C VAL A 212 13.05 -24.32 5.80
N SER A 213 11.86 -23.73 5.98
CA SER A 213 11.42 -23.27 7.31
C SER A 213 9.91 -23.43 7.49
N PRO A 214 9.43 -24.65 7.82
CA PRO A 214 8.01 -24.89 8.06
C PRO A 214 7.43 -24.03 9.17
N LEU A 215 8.21 -23.79 10.23
CA LEU A 215 7.78 -22.93 11.35
C LEU A 215 7.54 -21.47 10.91
N ALA A 216 8.43 -20.92 10.08
CA ALA A 216 8.26 -19.59 9.55
C ALA A 216 7.03 -19.51 8.62
N ALA A 217 6.80 -20.52 7.77
CA ALA A 217 5.65 -20.59 6.89
C ALA A 217 4.33 -20.62 7.68
N VAL A 218 4.24 -21.45 8.72
CA VAL A 218 3.07 -21.50 9.63
C VAL A 218 2.90 -20.18 10.37
N GLY A 219 3.99 -19.61 10.89
CA GLY A 219 3.96 -18.32 11.59
C GLY A 219 3.42 -17.18 10.73
N VAL A 220 3.91 -17.04 9.49
CA VAL A 220 3.45 -16.04 8.52
C VAL A 220 1.97 -16.26 8.17
N PHE A 221 1.55 -17.52 7.96
CA PHE A 221 0.16 -17.86 7.66
C PHE A 221 -0.78 -17.48 8.82
N LEU A 222 -0.46 -17.86 10.05
CA LEU A 222 -1.26 -17.52 11.23
C LEU A 222 -1.31 -16.01 11.48
N THR A 223 -0.18 -15.31 11.31
CA THR A 223 -0.12 -13.85 11.41
C THR A 223 -0.99 -13.20 10.33
N GLY A 224 -0.95 -13.71 9.10
CA GLY A 224 -1.80 -13.24 8.01
C GLY A 224 -3.29 -13.42 8.31
N LEU A 225 -3.69 -14.55 8.89
CA LEU A 225 -5.07 -14.78 9.31
C LEU A 225 -5.51 -13.78 10.40
N ALA A 226 -4.67 -13.56 11.42
CA ALA A 226 -4.96 -12.63 12.51
C ALA A 226 -5.07 -11.18 12.00
N ILE A 227 -4.11 -10.74 11.21
CA ILE A 227 -4.08 -9.40 10.61
C ILE A 227 -5.26 -9.20 9.65
N GLY A 228 -5.52 -10.17 8.78
CA GLY A 228 -6.63 -10.13 7.82
C GLY A 228 -7.98 -10.09 8.52
N GLY A 229 -8.17 -10.87 9.59
CA GLY A 229 -9.36 -10.82 10.42
C GLY A 229 -9.55 -9.47 11.12
N PHE A 230 -8.49 -8.94 11.73
CA PHE A 230 -8.53 -7.65 12.41
C PHE A 230 -8.85 -6.50 11.45
N TRP A 231 -8.07 -6.33 10.40
CA TRP A 231 -8.27 -5.24 9.44
C TRP A 231 -9.52 -5.40 8.57
N GLY A 232 -9.93 -6.65 8.30
CA GLY A 232 -11.11 -6.92 7.49
C GLY A 232 -12.43 -6.74 8.22
N MET A 233 -12.47 -7.03 9.54
CA MET A 233 -13.69 -7.05 10.32
C MET A 233 -13.71 -6.07 11.49
N GLY A 234 -12.57 -5.51 11.87
CA GLY A 234 -12.46 -4.56 13.00
C GLY A 234 -13.43 -3.39 12.90
N PRO A 235 -13.48 -2.62 11.81
CA PRO A 235 -14.43 -1.52 11.65
C PRO A 235 -15.89 -1.97 11.72
N THR A 236 -16.25 -3.14 11.18
CA THR A 236 -17.60 -3.72 11.27
C THR A 236 -17.95 -4.07 12.72
N PHE A 237 -17.00 -4.63 13.46
CA PHE A 237 -17.17 -4.93 14.88
C PHE A 237 -17.34 -3.63 15.68
N ALA A 238 -16.50 -2.63 15.44
CA ALA A 238 -16.58 -1.33 16.10
C ALA A 238 -17.95 -0.64 15.87
N GLN A 239 -18.49 -0.71 14.65
CA GLN A 239 -19.85 -0.25 14.34
C GLN A 239 -20.92 -1.01 15.14
N ARG A 240 -20.80 -2.34 15.26
CA ARG A 240 -21.79 -3.16 15.97
C ARG A 240 -21.84 -2.91 17.48
N ILE A 241 -20.72 -2.56 18.09
CA ILE A 241 -20.66 -2.18 19.51
C ILE A 241 -21.04 -0.72 19.76
N GLY A 242 -21.44 0.02 18.71
CA GLY A 242 -21.97 1.36 18.80
C GLY A 242 -20.93 2.48 18.85
N LEU A 243 -19.69 2.24 18.39
CA LEU A 243 -18.71 3.31 18.25
C LEU A 243 -19.14 4.26 17.13
N ASP A 244 -18.97 5.55 17.35
CA ASP A 244 -19.13 6.58 16.35
C ASP A 244 -17.97 6.56 15.34
N VAL A 245 -18.04 7.41 14.31
CA VAL A 245 -17.01 7.47 13.26
C VAL A 245 -15.62 7.75 13.83
N GLY A 246 -15.53 8.61 14.85
CA GLY A 246 -14.29 8.91 15.57
C GLY A 246 -13.72 7.69 16.29
N GLY A 247 -14.56 6.95 17.02
CA GLY A 247 -14.21 5.71 17.68
C GLY A 247 -13.79 4.61 16.71
N ILE A 248 -14.48 4.47 15.56
CA ILE A 248 -14.13 3.50 14.51
C ILE A 248 -12.77 3.83 13.89
N SER A 249 -12.47 5.11 13.66
CA SER A 249 -11.19 5.53 13.07
C SER A 249 -10.01 5.41 14.03
N ALA A 250 -10.26 5.34 15.34
CA ALA A 250 -9.26 5.16 16.39
C ALA A 250 -9.07 3.69 16.82
N PHE A 251 -10.00 2.81 16.42
CA PHE A 251 -9.98 1.38 16.73
C PHE A 251 -8.98 0.62 15.84
#